data_70ad41a419bad2f584069fab71f813d1
#
_entry.id   70ad41a419bad2f584069fab71f813d1
#
_cell.length_a   1.000
_cell.length_b   1.000
_cell.length_c   1.000
_cell.angle_alpha   90.00
_cell.angle_beta   90.00
_cell.angle_gamma   90.00
#
_symmetry.space_group_name_H-M   'P 1'
#
loop_
_entity.id
_entity.type
_entity.pdbx_description
1 polymer ?
#
loop_
_entity_poly.entity_id
_entity_poly.type
_entity_poly.pdbx_seq_one_letter_code
_entity_poly.pdbx_strand_id
1 'polypeptide(L)'
;GFRNRIEDVKNTIDTDAVDKKMTLHSFTVDDEFRFLNKTIAQSHLGEKYDGIVVAIERNNELIPLDKDTAFQLGDLVWIVGNREKIREIL
;
A
#
# COMPACT_ATOMS: atom_id res chain seq x y z
N GLY A 1 -0.46 19.46 -6.11
CA GLY A 1 -1.61 18.74 -5.62
C GLY A 1 -1.25 17.33 -5.20
N PHE A 2 -2.25 16.52 -4.92
CA PHE A 2 -2.01 15.16 -4.47
C PHE A 2 -1.21 14.33 -5.46
N ARG A 3 -1.51 14.48 -6.74
CA ARG A 3 -0.80 13.77 -7.80
C ARG A 3 0.70 14.07 -7.78
N ASN A 4 1.05 15.34 -7.63
CA ASN A 4 2.46 15.73 -7.58
C ASN A 4 3.15 15.13 -6.37
N ARG A 5 2.43 15.06 -5.26
CA ARG A 5 2.98 14.47 -4.04
C ARG A 5 3.30 12.99 -4.24
N ILE A 6 2.45 12.27 -4.95
CA ILE A 6 2.70 10.86 -5.26
C ILE A 6 3.93 10.73 -6.15
N GLU A 7 4.05 11.58 -7.16
CA GLU A 7 5.21 11.56 -8.03
C GLU A 7 6.51 11.88 -7.28
N ASP A 8 6.44 12.81 -6.34
CA ASP A 8 7.61 13.14 -5.52
C ASP A 8 8.06 11.94 -4.69
N VAL A 9 7.13 11.22 -4.11
CA VAL A 9 7.44 10.01 -3.34
C VAL A 9 8.09 8.97 -4.24
N LYS A 10 7.56 8.77 -5.43
CA LYS A 10 8.10 7.83 -6.38
C LYS A 10 9.51 8.21 -6.79
N ASN A 11 9.73 9.49 -7.08
CA ASN A 11 11.05 9.96 -7.50
C ASN A 11 12.07 9.80 -6.40
N THR A 12 11.68 10.07 -5.15
CA THR A 12 12.57 9.89 -4.01
C THR A 12 12.97 8.43 -3.86
N ILE A 13 12.01 7.53 -4.01
CA ILE A 13 12.27 6.09 -3.93
C ILE A 13 13.20 5.66 -5.05
N ASP A 14 12.97 6.12 -6.27
CA ASP A 14 13.80 5.76 -7.41
C ASP A 14 15.23 6.23 -7.23
N THR A 15 15.43 7.40 -6.63
CA THR A 15 16.76 7.93 -6.37
C THR A 15 17.57 7.00 -5.46
N ASP A 16 16.92 6.44 -4.44
CA ASP A 16 17.60 5.66 -3.42
C ASP A 16 17.57 4.16 -3.70
N ALA A 17 16.63 3.71 -4.50
CA ALA A 17 16.34 2.28 -4.59
C ALA A 17 15.98 1.83 -6.00
N VAL A 18 16.55 2.47 -7.02
CA VAL A 18 16.25 2.14 -8.41
C VAL A 18 16.50 0.66 -8.69
N ASP A 19 17.53 0.09 -8.10
CA ASP A 19 17.89 -1.30 -8.26
C ASP A 19 17.03 -2.23 -7.42
N LYS A 20 16.23 -1.70 -6.51
CA LYS A 20 15.42 -2.49 -5.58
C LYS A 20 13.97 -2.64 -6.03
N LYS A 21 13.64 -2.10 -7.19
CA LYS A 21 12.31 -2.28 -7.80
C LYS A 21 11.17 -1.78 -6.93
N MET A 22 11.42 -0.72 -6.15
CA MET A 22 10.40 -0.11 -5.34
C MET A 22 9.44 0.68 -6.20
N THR A 23 8.15 0.40 -6.08
CA THR A 23 7.12 1.05 -6.89
C THR A 23 5.89 1.37 -6.07
N LEU A 24 5.09 2.30 -6.59
CA LEU A 24 3.79 2.63 -6.03
C LEU A 24 2.73 1.78 -6.73
N HIS A 25 1.90 1.14 -5.93
CA HIS A 25 0.81 0.30 -6.41
C HIS A 25 -0.51 0.74 -5.80
N SER A 26 -1.60 0.51 -6.51
CA SER A 26 -2.92 0.62 -5.93
C SER A 26 -3.73 -0.63 -6.28
N PHE A 27 -4.62 -1.01 -5.38
CA PHE A 27 -5.49 -2.15 -5.60
C PHE A 27 -6.77 -2.00 -4.76
N THR A 28 -7.84 -2.64 -5.22
CA THR A 28 -9.10 -2.68 -4.49
C THR A 28 -9.17 -3.97 -3.69
N VAL A 29 -9.51 -3.86 -2.42
CA VAL A 29 -9.67 -5.03 -1.55
C VAL A 29 -10.93 -5.80 -1.94
N ASP A 30 -10.76 -7.04 -2.35
CA ASP A 30 -11.85 -7.93 -2.68
C ASP A 30 -11.96 -9.05 -1.63
N ASP A 31 -12.91 -9.97 -1.85
CA ASP A 31 -13.16 -11.05 -0.90
C ASP A 31 -12.06 -12.12 -0.87
N GLU A 32 -11.16 -12.11 -1.84
CA GLU A 32 -10.04 -13.03 -1.89
C GLU A 32 -8.74 -12.42 -1.33
N PHE A 33 -8.78 -11.16 -0.94
CA PHE A 33 -7.58 -10.50 -0.42
C PHE A 33 -7.09 -11.19 0.84
N ARG A 34 -5.80 -11.52 0.86
CA ARG A 34 -5.17 -12.28 1.96
C ARG A 34 -5.40 -11.65 3.34
N PHE A 35 -5.39 -10.32 3.40
CA PHE A 35 -5.49 -9.60 4.68
C PHE A 35 -6.84 -8.93 4.89
N LEU A 36 -7.88 -9.43 4.26
CA LEU A 36 -9.23 -8.90 4.45
C LEU A 36 -9.60 -8.96 5.93
N ASN A 37 -10.07 -7.83 6.45
CA ASN A 37 -10.47 -7.65 7.85
C ASN A 37 -9.32 -7.77 8.86
N LYS A 38 -8.08 -7.80 8.38
CA LYS A 38 -6.91 -7.75 9.26
C LYS A 38 -6.36 -6.33 9.30
N THR A 39 -5.75 -5.97 10.43
CA THR A 39 -5.14 -4.64 10.55
C THR A 39 -3.83 -4.57 9.78
N ILE A 40 -3.36 -3.34 9.56
CA ILE A 40 -2.06 -3.13 8.92
C ILE A 40 -0.97 -3.85 9.72
N ALA A 41 -1.00 -3.74 11.05
CA ALA A 41 -0.04 -4.44 11.91
C ALA A 41 -0.10 -5.96 11.71
N GLN A 42 -1.29 -6.52 11.66
CA GLN A 42 -1.48 -7.97 11.50
C GLN A 42 -1.02 -8.47 10.14
N SER A 43 -1.01 -7.61 9.14
CA SER A 43 -0.57 -8.01 7.78
C SER A 43 0.92 -8.22 7.67
N HIS A 44 1.71 -7.59 8.53
CA HIS A 44 3.17 -7.60 8.48
C HIS A 44 3.74 -7.18 7.12
N LEU A 45 3.05 -6.25 6.45
CA LEU A 45 3.44 -5.82 5.10
C LEU A 45 4.86 -5.27 5.05
N GLY A 46 5.26 -4.51 6.07
CA GLY A 46 6.61 -3.97 6.12
C GLY A 46 7.67 -5.03 6.28
N GLU A 47 7.41 -6.01 7.11
CA GLU A 47 8.38 -7.04 7.45
C GLU A 47 8.51 -8.12 6.37
N LYS A 48 7.38 -8.52 5.79
CA LYS A 48 7.35 -9.66 4.87
C LYS A 48 7.38 -9.26 3.41
N TYR A 49 6.87 -8.08 3.09
CA TYR A 49 6.68 -7.68 1.69
C TYR A 49 7.35 -6.37 1.35
N ASP A 50 8.10 -5.79 2.30
CA ASP A 50 8.75 -4.49 2.13
C ASP A 50 7.77 -3.42 1.64
N GLY A 51 6.54 -3.47 2.16
CA GLY A 51 5.46 -2.61 1.72
C GLY A 51 5.06 -1.59 2.77
N ILE A 52 4.81 -0.37 2.32
CA ILE A 52 4.34 0.71 3.18
C ILE A 52 3.00 1.17 2.63
N VAL A 53 1.93 1.04 3.43
CA VAL A 53 0.62 1.57 3.05
C VAL A 53 0.66 3.08 3.19
N VAL A 54 0.41 3.79 2.10
CA VAL A 54 0.48 5.26 2.10
C VAL A 54 -0.88 5.91 2.15
N ALA A 55 -1.94 5.21 1.72
CA ALA A 55 -3.30 5.74 1.79
C ALA A 55 -4.31 4.61 1.64
N ILE A 56 -5.45 4.78 2.26
CA ILE A 56 -6.63 3.95 2.01
C ILE A 56 -7.81 4.88 1.76
N GLU A 57 -8.51 4.65 0.66
CA GLU A 57 -9.76 5.34 0.35
C GLU A 57 -10.92 4.40 0.62
N ARG A 58 -11.86 4.89 1.40
CA ARG A 58 -13.07 4.14 1.75
C ARG A 58 -14.26 5.03 1.51
N ASN A 59 -15.19 4.59 0.67
CA ASN A 59 -16.34 5.42 0.27
C ASN A 59 -15.90 6.76 -0.31
N ASN A 60 -14.86 6.73 -1.15
CA ASN A 60 -14.29 7.90 -1.82
C ASN A 60 -13.66 8.93 -0.89
N GLU A 61 -13.34 8.53 0.34
CA GLU A 61 -12.67 9.41 1.29
C GLU A 61 -11.40 8.74 1.81
N LEU A 62 -10.36 9.55 2.00
CA LEU A 62 -9.15 9.08 2.65
C LEU A 62 -9.45 8.86 4.12
N ILE A 63 -9.07 7.69 4.64
CA ILE A 63 -9.26 7.40 6.05
C ILE A 63 -7.93 7.57 6.79
N PRO A 64 -7.99 7.91 8.10
CA PRO A 64 -6.78 7.96 8.91
C PRO A 64 -6.11 6.59 8.96
N LEU A 65 -4.78 6.56 8.87
CA LEU A 65 -4.03 5.31 8.92
C LEU A 65 -3.28 5.21 10.24
N ASP A 66 -3.39 4.05 10.86
CA ASP A 66 -2.52 3.65 11.96
C ASP A 66 -2.37 2.13 11.94
N LYS A 67 -1.64 1.59 12.88
CA LYS A 67 -1.38 0.15 12.92
C LYS A 67 -2.65 -0.69 13.10
N ASP A 68 -3.68 -0.11 13.68
CA ASP A 68 -4.94 -0.80 13.98
C ASP A 68 -6.01 -0.59 12.90
N THR A 69 -5.69 0.13 11.84
CA THR A 69 -6.60 0.28 10.70
C THR A 69 -6.70 -1.06 9.98
N ALA A 70 -7.93 -1.56 9.81
CA ALA A 70 -8.17 -2.84 9.14
C ALA A 70 -8.50 -2.60 7.66
N PHE A 71 -8.09 -3.55 6.82
CA PHE A 71 -8.49 -3.56 5.41
C PHE A 71 -9.92 -4.05 5.31
N GLN A 72 -10.78 -3.28 4.68
CA GLN A 72 -12.18 -3.66 4.50
C GLN A 72 -12.51 -3.86 3.02
N LEU A 73 -13.47 -4.72 2.77
CA LEU A 73 -13.95 -4.98 1.42
C LEU A 73 -14.30 -3.66 0.71
N GLY A 74 -13.78 -3.49 -0.49
CA GLY A 74 -14.04 -2.30 -1.29
C GLY A 74 -13.04 -1.17 -1.09
N ASP A 75 -12.13 -1.28 -0.12
CA ASP A 75 -11.10 -0.25 0.08
C ASP A 75 -10.19 -0.16 -1.14
N LEU A 76 -9.84 1.06 -1.51
CA LEU A 76 -8.76 1.29 -2.46
C LEU A 76 -7.49 1.59 -1.67
N VAL A 77 -6.50 0.72 -1.80
CA VAL A 77 -5.27 0.79 -1.02
C VAL A 77 -4.12 1.25 -1.91
N TRP A 78 -3.36 2.23 -1.43
CA TRP A 78 -2.15 2.70 -2.08
C TRP A 78 -0.95 2.23 -1.24
N ILE A 79 -0.02 1.54 -1.89
CA ILE A 79 1.11 0.94 -1.20
C ILE A 79 2.39 1.15 -2.02
N VAL A 80 3.47 1.47 -1.32
CA VAL A 80 4.81 1.55 -1.91
C VAL A 80 5.57 0.33 -1.42
N GLY A 81 6.19 -0.39 -2.34
CA GLY A 81 6.94 -1.56 -1.95
C GLY A 81 7.68 -2.20 -3.11
N ASN A 82 8.36 -3.29 -2.79
CA ASN A 82 9.06 -4.10 -3.78
C ASN A 82 8.02 -4.76 -4.69
N ARG A 83 8.15 -4.53 -5.99
CA ARG A 83 7.18 -4.99 -6.99
C ARG A 83 6.94 -6.49 -6.90
N GLU A 84 8.00 -7.26 -6.80
CA GLU A 84 7.88 -8.71 -6.83
C GLU A 84 7.20 -9.25 -5.57
N LYS A 85 7.50 -8.65 -4.42
CA LYS A 85 6.88 -9.07 -3.17
C LYS A 85 5.43 -8.64 -3.07
N ILE A 86 5.11 -7.43 -3.53
CA ILE A 86 3.74 -6.93 -3.51
C ILE A 86 2.83 -7.77 -4.40
N ARG A 87 3.35 -8.29 -5.50
CA ARG A 87 2.56 -9.19 -6.36
C ARG A 87 2.04 -10.43 -5.64
N GLU A 88 2.73 -10.87 -4.62
CA GLU A 88 2.32 -12.06 -3.88
C GLU A 88 1.02 -11.86 -3.11
N ILE A 89 0.65 -10.61 -2.81
CA ILE A 89 -0.56 -10.32 -2.06
C ILE A 89 -1.70 -9.77 -2.92
N LEU A 90 -1.46 -9.53 -4.19
CA LEU A 90 -2.48 -8.99 -5.10
C LEU A 90 -3.30 -10.07 -5.84
#